data_9e716ec077db7a257d55570bce3befeb
#
_entry.id   9e716ec077db7a257d55570bce3befeb
#
_cell.length_a   1.000
_cell.length_b   1.000
_cell.length_c   1.000
_cell.angle_alpha   90.00
_cell.angle_beta   90.00
_cell.angle_gamma   90.00
#
_symmetry.space_group_name_H-M   'P 1'
#
loop_
_entity.id
_entity.type
_entity.pdbx_description
1 polymer ?
#
loop_
_entity_poly.entity_id
_entity_poly.type
_entity_poly.pdbx_seq_one_letter_code
_entity_poly.pdbx_strand_id
1 'polypeptide(L)'
;MNMTDENQQTDQPTARSLRRELFSDQLLDELMSRVDSDAVSLTGEGGFLPELVKAVLERGMDAELTSHLGYERGDPGGNGSGNSRNGTSAKTLGTEVGDIGLDQPRDRNSTFASKLVPKGARRLGGLEDMIISLYAGGMTIRDIQHHLAATLGTQLSHETISKVTEAVAEEVVAWQSRPLEAFYPVLYLDALVVKIRDGAHVANRAAHIAVGVDMDGVKHVLGIWIQAAEGAKFWASVCAQLANRGVGDVLIVCCDGLTGFPEAIEATWSKAMVQTCVVHLIRASMRFVSYTDRKSVAAMLRPIYTAADEDGALAALTTFADSTLGKKYPAATASWQNAWDRFTPFLAFGPALRKIIYTTNAIESLNFQLRKIIKNRGHFPNDAAAIKLLWLAIMNIEDKRARERAKEAGTPKGQPRKASGRLVEGAVTQGWKAALSELALVYPDRINQHL
;
A
#
# COMPACT_ATOMS: atom_id res chain seq x y z
N MET A 1 -18.04 -54.56 14.43
CA MET A 1 -18.07 -54.43 12.96
C MET A 1 -17.56 -53.05 12.66
N ASN A 2 -16.23 -52.96 12.56
CA ASN A 2 -15.50 -51.71 12.32
C ASN A 2 -15.45 -51.46 10.81
N MET A 3 -15.95 -50.36 10.36
CA MET A 3 -15.66 -49.79 9.02
C MET A 3 -14.83 -48.53 9.22
N THR A 4 -13.56 -48.64 8.96
CA THR A 4 -12.61 -47.55 8.82
C THR A 4 -12.79 -46.97 7.41
N ASP A 5 -13.35 -45.77 7.32
CA ASP A 5 -13.31 -44.97 6.11
C ASP A 5 -11.90 -44.38 5.95
N GLU A 6 -11.13 -44.94 5.04
CA GLU A 6 -9.88 -44.39 4.54
C GLU A 6 -10.20 -43.20 3.63
N ASN A 7 -9.94 -42.00 4.14
CA ASN A 7 -10.03 -40.75 3.41
C ASN A 7 -8.81 -40.66 2.47
N GLN A 8 -8.92 -41.13 1.23
CA GLN A 8 -7.94 -40.93 0.18
C GLN A 8 -7.99 -39.46 -0.29
N GLN A 9 -7.25 -38.57 0.41
CA GLN A 9 -6.85 -37.31 -0.14
C GLN A 9 -5.87 -37.55 -1.29
N THR A 10 -6.32 -37.45 -2.52
CA THR A 10 -5.47 -37.42 -3.72
C THR A 10 -4.61 -36.17 -3.63
N ASP A 11 -3.35 -36.39 -3.27
CA ASP A 11 -2.30 -35.33 -3.20
C ASP A 11 -2.06 -34.83 -4.62
N GLN A 12 -2.64 -33.65 -4.96
CA GLN A 12 -2.39 -33.05 -6.27
C GLN A 12 -0.91 -32.61 -6.34
N PRO A 13 -0.18 -33.03 -7.40
CA PRO A 13 1.23 -32.75 -7.51
C PRO A 13 1.47 -31.22 -7.50
N THR A 14 2.31 -30.77 -6.59
CA THR A 14 2.73 -29.38 -6.53
C THR A 14 3.80 -29.09 -7.58
N ALA A 15 3.91 -27.83 -8.05
CA ALA A 15 4.97 -27.45 -8.98
C ALA A 15 6.38 -27.84 -8.47
N ARG A 16 6.58 -27.85 -7.14
CA ARG A 16 7.83 -28.27 -6.49
C ARG A 16 8.08 -29.77 -6.58
N SER A 17 7.02 -30.60 -6.44
CA SER A 17 7.16 -32.07 -6.60
C SER A 17 7.42 -32.46 -8.05
N LEU A 18 6.68 -31.86 -9.00
CA LEU A 18 6.92 -32.01 -10.44
C LEU A 18 8.34 -31.61 -10.85
N ARG A 19 8.83 -30.46 -10.35
CA ARG A 19 10.21 -30.01 -10.62
C ARG A 19 11.23 -31.04 -10.14
N ARG A 20 11.07 -31.60 -8.93
CA ARG A 20 11.99 -32.64 -8.39
C ARG A 20 11.95 -33.92 -9.15
N GLU A 21 10.78 -34.28 -9.65
CA GLU A 21 10.57 -35.51 -10.42
C GLU A 21 11.18 -35.42 -11.83
N LEU A 22 10.96 -34.28 -12.50
CA LEU A 22 11.39 -34.06 -13.89
C LEU A 22 12.82 -33.53 -14.03
N PHE A 23 13.31 -32.80 -13.05
CA PHE A 23 14.64 -32.17 -13.07
C PHE A 23 15.44 -32.61 -11.84
N SER A 24 16.25 -33.65 -12.00
CA SER A 24 17.22 -34.05 -10.97
C SER A 24 18.26 -32.96 -10.76
N ASP A 25 18.84 -32.87 -9.56
CA ASP A 25 19.87 -31.86 -9.27
C ASP A 25 21.09 -32.06 -10.19
N GLN A 26 21.42 -33.32 -10.56
CA GLN A 26 22.48 -33.64 -11.51
C GLN A 26 22.20 -33.09 -12.93
N LEU A 27 20.96 -33.17 -13.40
CA LEU A 27 20.56 -32.58 -14.70
C LEU A 27 20.63 -31.04 -14.65
N LEU A 28 20.25 -30.44 -13.55
CA LEU A 28 20.34 -28.98 -13.37
C LEU A 28 21.80 -28.51 -13.35
N ASP A 29 22.69 -29.23 -12.68
CA ASP A 29 24.11 -28.94 -12.64
C ASP A 29 24.74 -29.05 -14.04
N GLU A 30 24.37 -30.08 -14.81
CA GLU A 30 24.81 -30.23 -16.22
C GLU A 30 24.30 -29.10 -17.11
N LEU A 31 23.03 -28.71 -16.98
CA LEU A 31 22.46 -27.57 -17.71
C LEU A 31 23.18 -26.26 -17.38
N MET A 32 23.42 -25.99 -16.09
CA MET A 32 24.15 -24.79 -15.65
C MET A 32 25.58 -24.78 -16.17
N SER A 33 26.28 -25.93 -16.12
CA SER A 33 27.63 -26.05 -16.68
C SER A 33 27.69 -25.75 -18.18
N ARG A 34 26.67 -26.18 -18.95
CA ARG A 34 26.59 -25.87 -20.39
C ARG A 34 26.29 -24.39 -20.64
N VAL A 35 25.35 -23.80 -19.89
CA VAL A 35 25.05 -22.36 -19.97
C VAL A 35 26.31 -21.52 -19.72
N ASP A 36 27.10 -21.90 -18.71
CA ASP A 36 28.36 -21.20 -18.37
C ASP A 36 29.44 -21.44 -19.41
N SER A 37 29.59 -22.67 -19.93
CA SER A 37 30.63 -23.02 -20.91
C SER A 37 30.41 -22.34 -22.28
N ASP A 38 29.15 -22.21 -22.69
CA ASP A 38 28.79 -21.65 -24.00
C ASP A 38 28.52 -20.13 -23.92
N ALA A 39 28.74 -19.51 -22.75
CA ALA A 39 28.52 -18.09 -22.47
C ALA A 39 27.09 -17.63 -22.84
N VAL A 40 26.09 -18.51 -22.68
CA VAL A 40 24.68 -18.22 -22.94
C VAL A 40 24.10 -17.45 -21.77
N SER A 41 23.44 -16.32 -22.03
CA SER A 41 22.73 -15.59 -21.00
C SER A 41 21.58 -16.42 -20.42
N LEU A 42 21.39 -16.38 -19.11
CA LEU A 42 20.29 -17.08 -18.45
C LEU A 42 18.93 -16.42 -18.75
N THR A 43 18.91 -15.09 -18.77
CA THR A 43 17.71 -14.25 -19.01
C THR A 43 17.97 -13.23 -20.10
N GLY A 44 16.93 -12.52 -20.54
CA GLY A 44 17.02 -11.52 -21.60
C GLY A 44 16.77 -12.11 -22.99
N GLU A 45 16.88 -11.29 -24.02
CA GLU A 45 16.65 -11.71 -25.41
C GLU A 45 17.66 -12.81 -25.83
N GLY A 46 17.15 -13.94 -26.31
CA GLY A 46 17.98 -15.11 -26.67
C GLY A 46 18.57 -15.87 -25.48
N GLY A 47 18.15 -15.59 -24.25
CA GLY A 47 18.57 -16.30 -23.06
C GLY A 47 17.97 -17.70 -22.95
N PHE A 48 18.61 -18.58 -22.14
CA PHE A 48 18.19 -19.96 -21.96
C PHE A 48 16.77 -20.11 -21.40
N LEU A 49 16.41 -19.34 -20.37
CA LEU A 49 15.09 -19.39 -19.76
C LEU A 49 13.96 -18.93 -20.69
N PRO A 50 14.09 -17.80 -21.44
CA PRO A 50 13.15 -17.45 -22.50
C PRO A 50 12.92 -18.57 -23.52
N GLU A 51 13.98 -19.19 -24.01
CA GLU A 51 13.88 -20.29 -24.97
C GLU A 51 13.21 -21.54 -24.36
N LEU A 52 13.49 -21.87 -23.12
CA LEU A 52 12.81 -22.96 -22.40
C LEU A 52 11.31 -22.68 -22.24
N VAL A 53 10.94 -21.45 -21.82
CA VAL A 53 9.54 -21.04 -21.68
C VAL A 53 8.85 -21.06 -23.05
N LYS A 54 9.50 -20.58 -24.10
CA LYS A 54 9.01 -20.68 -25.49
C LYS A 54 8.67 -22.11 -25.87
N ALA A 55 9.61 -23.04 -25.70
CA ALA A 55 9.42 -24.45 -26.03
C ALA A 55 8.24 -25.08 -25.28
N VAL A 56 8.10 -24.78 -23.99
CA VAL A 56 6.98 -25.27 -23.17
C VAL A 56 5.64 -24.70 -23.65
N LEU A 57 5.58 -23.39 -23.94
CA LEU A 57 4.34 -22.75 -24.40
C LEU A 57 3.91 -23.25 -25.78
N GLU A 58 4.82 -23.33 -26.73
CA GLU A 58 4.53 -23.83 -28.07
C GLU A 58 4.05 -25.27 -28.05
N ARG A 59 4.69 -26.13 -27.23
CA ARG A 59 4.26 -27.52 -27.02
C ARG A 59 2.88 -27.61 -26.39
N GLY A 60 2.62 -26.77 -25.37
CA GLY A 60 1.31 -26.70 -24.70
C GLY A 60 0.21 -26.22 -25.65
N MET A 61 0.46 -25.18 -26.44
CA MET A 61 -0.49 -24.70 -27.43
C MET A 61 -0.76 -25.71 -28.55
N ASP A 62 0.24 -26.50 -28.97
CA ASP A 62 0.02 -27.57 -29.96
C ASP A 62 -0.83 -28.71 -29.39
N ALA A 63 -0.66 -29.05 -28.11
CA ALA A 63 -1.53 -29.97 -27.40
C ALA A 63 -2.98 -29.44 -27.26
N GLU A 64 -3.15 -28.16 -26.92
CA GLU A 64 -4.49 -27.51 -26.90
C GLU A 64 -5.15 -27.58 -28.29
N LEU A 65 -4.39 -27.30 -29.37
CA LEU A 65 -4.91 -27.38 -30.73
C LEU A 65 -5.29 -28.82 -31.11
N THR A 66 -4.49 -29.80 -30.72
CA THR A 66 -4.80 -31.24 -30.90
C THR A 66 -6.11 -31.58 -30.23
N SER A 67 -6.29 -31.19 -28.97
CA SER A 67 -7.54 -31.38 -28.22
C SER A 67 -8.73 -30.66 -28.86
N HIS A 68 -8.52 -29.45 -29.40
CA HIS A 68 -9.56 -28.67 -30.07
C HIS A 68 -10.01 -29.29 -31.40
N LEU A 69 -9.10 -29.84 -32.18
CA LEU A 69 -9.37 -30.48 -33.47
C LEU A 69 -9.86 -31.93 -33.32
N GLY A 70 -9.51 -32.60 -32.21
CA GLY A 70 -9.86 -34.01 -31.95
C GLY A 70 -8.98 -35.03 -32.65
N TYR A 71 -7.86 -34.61 -33.30
CA TYR A 71 -6.90 -35.52 -33.95
C TYR A 71 -5.48 -34.98 -33.88
N GLU A 72 -4.49 -35.85 -33.95
CA GLU A 72 -3.09 -35.51 -33.92
C GLU A 72 -2.54 -35.00 -35.28
N ARG A 73 -1.35 -34.43 -35.25
CA ARG A 73 -0.69 -33.95 -36.47
C ARG A 73 -0.32 -35.16 -37.38
N GLY A 74 -0.84 -35.16 -38.60
CA GLY A 74 -0.61 -36.22 -39.57
C GLY A 74 -1.59 -37.42 -39.46
N ASP A 75 -2.56 -37.35 -38.56
CA ASP A 75 -3.59 -38.38 -38.41
C ASP A 75 -4.58 -38.37 -39.59
N PRO A 76 -4.77 -39.49 -40.28
CA PRO A 76 -5.79 -39.62 -41.36
C PRO A 76 -7.21 -39.27 -40.89
N GLY A 77 -7.52 -39.41 -39.60
CA GLY A 77 -8.80 -39.02 -39.00
C GLY A 77 -9.12 -37.52 -39.15
N GLY A 78 -8.14 -36.68 -39.46
CA GLY A 78 -8.33 -35.26 -39.79
C GLY A 78 -8.90 -35.03 -41.19
N ASN A 79 -8.89 -36.02 -42.09
CA ASN A 79 -9.41 -35.87 -43.43
C ASN A 79 -10.95 -35.77 -43.42
N GLY A 80 -11.48 -34.63 -43.83
CA GLY A 80 -12.93 -34.42 -43.86
C GLY A 80 -13.57 -33.98 -42.55
N SER A 81 -12.76 -33.69 -41.50
CA SER A 81 -13.25 -33.23 -40.18
C SER A 81 -13.92 -31.85 -40.18
N GLY A 82 -13.86 -31.11 -41.30
CA GLY A 82 -14.39 -29.75 -41.41
C GLY A 82 -13.49 -28.64 -40.90
N ASN A 83 -12.45 -28.97 -40.12
CA ASN A 83 -11.43 -28.02 -39.65
C ASN A 83 -10.04 -28.66 -39.68
N SER A 84 -9.01 -27.89 -39.85
CA SER A 84 -7.64 -28.40 -39.95
C SER A 84 -6.62 -27.42 -39.42
N ARG A 85 -5.42 -27.91 -39.07
CA ARG A 85 -4.28 -27.04 -38.73
C ARG A 85 -3.96 -26.10 -39.90
N ASN A 86 -3.68 -24.85 -39.62
CA ASN A 86 -3.45 -23.80 -40.62
C ASN A 86 -2.16 -22.99 -40.32
N GLY A 87 -1.07 -23.71 -40.08
CA GLY A 87 0.20 -23.09 -39.77
C GLY A 87 0.25 -22.35 -38.44
N THR A 88 1.18 -21.44 -38.34
CA THR A 88 1.42 -20.62 -37.15
C THR A 88 1.37 -19.13 -37.48
N SER A 89 1.23 -18.29 -36.46
CA SER A 89 1.42 -16.85 -36.54
C SER A 89 2.46 -16.40 -35.52
N ALA A 90 3.45 -15.65 -36.00
CA ALA A 90 4.46 -15.08 -35.11
C ALA A 90 3.84 -14.07 -34.15
N LYS A 91 4.22 -14.14 -32.88
CA LYS A 91 3.75 -13.28 -31.83
C LYS A 91 4.84 -13.06 -30.79
N THR A 92 5.17 -11.82 -30.47
CA THR A 92 6.06 -11.51 -29.34
C THR A 92 5.28 -11.43 -28.06
N LEU A 93 5.76 -12.10 -27.03
CA LEU A 93 5.18 -12.16 -25.68
C LEU A 93 6.22 -11.70 -24.66
N GLY A 94 5.95 -10.60 -23.95
CA GLY A 94 6.78 -10.14 -22.84
C GLY A 94 6.60 -11.02 -21.62
N THR A 95 7.70 -11.47 -21.00
CA THR A 95 7.70 -12.30 -19.79
C THR A 95 8.66 -11.76 -18.74
N GLU A 96 8.61 -12.33 -17.53
CA GLU A 96 9.53 -11.99 -16.42
C GLU A 96 11.00 -12.39 -16.71
N VAL A 97 11.22 -13.27 -17.69
CA VAL A 97 12.57 -13.74 -18.05
C VAL A 97 13.10 -13.11 -19.34
N GLY A 98 12.28 -12.33 -20.03
CA GLY A 98 12.60 -11.66 -21.29
C GLY A 98 11.48 -11.76 -22.30
N ASP A 99 11.64 -11.10 -23.45
CA ASP A 99 10.71 -11.20 -24.57
C ASP A 99 10.88 -12.53 -25.31
N ILE A 100 9.75 -13.19 -25.61
CA ILE A 100 9.69 -14.49 -26.26
C ILE A 100 8.97 -14.35 -27.59
N GLY A 101 9.63 -14.73 -28.68
CA GLY A 101 9.02 -14.86 -30.01
C GLY A 101 8.34 -16.22 -30.14
N LEU A 102 7.00 -16.27 -30.06
CA LEU A 102 6.19 -17.48 -30.16
C LEU A 102 5.63 -17.68 -31.56
N ASP A 103 5.57 -18.96 -31.97
CA ASP A 103 4.82 -19.41 -33.13
C ASP A 103 3.46 -19.98 -32.70
N GLN A 104 2.46 -19.09 -32.59
CA GLN A 104 1.12 -19.44 -32.14
C GLN A 104 0.38 -20.27 -33.20
N PRO A 105 -0.04 -21.52 -32.92
CA PRO A 105 -0.71 -22.39 -33.87
C PRO A 105 -2.13 -21.89 -34.18
N ARG A 106 -2.61 -22.15 -35.40
CA ARG A 106 -3.93 -21.72 -35.88
C ARG A 106 -4.66 -22.90 -36.53
N ASP A 107 -5.97 -22.87 -36.45
CA ASP A 107 -6.88 -23.72 -37.23
C ASP A 107 -7.41 -22.96 -38.47
N ARG A 108 -7.94 -23.70 -39.43
CA ARG A 108 -8.43 -23.14 -40.69
C ARG A 108 -9.67 -22.27 -40.51
N ASN A 109 -10.51 -22.62 -39.56
CA ASN A 109 -11.76 -21.90 -39.29
C ASN A 109 -11.57 -20.73 -38.32
N SER A 110 -10.36 -20.49 -37.79
CA SER A 110 -10.03 -19.42 -36.81
C SER A 110 -10.84 -19.54 -35.51
N THR A 111 -11.28 -20.73 -35.16
CA THR A 111 -12.07 -21.04 -33.93
C THR A 111 -11.20 -21.39 -32.74
N PHE A 112 -9.95 -21.75 -32.97
CA PHE A 112 -9.01 -22.06 -31.88
C PHE A 112 -8.61 -20.81 -31.12
N ALA A 113 -8.70 -20.91 -29.80
CA ALA A 113 -8.19 -19.90 -28.88
C ALA A 113 -7.44 -20.61 -27.74
N SER A 114 -6.11 -20.42 -27.68
CA SER A 114 -5.29 -20.99 -26.61
C SER A 114 -5.68 -20.40 -25.25
N LYS A 115 -5.76 -21.26 -24.23
CA LYS A 115 -5.92 -20.88 -22.82
C LYS A 115 -4.58 -20.46 -22.20
N LEU A 116 -3.47 -21.07 -22.66
CA LEU A 116 -2.12 -20.74 -22.20
C LEU A 116 -1.70 -19.35 -22.66
N VAL A 117 -2.00 -19.00 -23.93
CA VAL A 117 -1.69 -17.69 -24.50
C VAL A 117 -2.97 -17.13 -25.17
N PRO A 118 -3.83 -16.44 -24.43
CA PRO A 118 -5.07 -15.91 -24.94
C PRO A 118 -4.89 -14.99 -26.16
N LYS A 119 -5.91 -14.92 -27.00
CA LYS A 119 -5.94 -14.04 -28.18
C LYS A 119 -5.76 -12.58 -27.71
N GLY A 120 -4.79 -11.87 -28.29
CA GLY A 120 -4.49 -10.49 -27.90
C GLY A 120 -3.53 -10.32 -26.71
N ALA A 121 -3.22 -11.39 -25.95
CA ALA A 121 -2.21 -11.31 -24.89
C ALA A 121 -0.85 -10.92 -25.50
N ARG A 122 -0.22 -9.91 -24.94
CA ARG A 122 1.14 -9.46 -25.31
C ARG A 122 2.14 -9.70 -24.18
N ARG A 123 1.69 -10.18 -23.03
CA ARG A 123 2.47 -10.44 -21.83
C ARG A 123 2.00 -11.71 -21.15
N LEU A 124 2.93 -12.41 -20.54
CA LEU A 124 2.67 -13.60 -19.74
C LEU A 124 3.38 -13.47 -18.40
N GLY A 125 2.72 -13.94 -17.33
CA GLY A 125 3.28 -13.89 -15.97
C GLY A 125 3.14 -12.52 -15.31
N GLY A 126 3.85 -12.33 -14.19
CA GLY A 126 3.77 -11.17 -13.32
C GLY A 126 4.47 -9.90 -13.81
N LEU A 127 4.76 -9.75 -15.12
CA LEU A 127 5.43 -8.54 -15.62
C LEU A 127 4.62 -7.27 -15.34
N GLU A 128 3.29 -7.34 -15.40
CA GLU A 128 2.43 -6.20 -15.03
C GLU A 128 2.50 -5.94 -13.53
N ASP A 129 2.46 -7.00 -12.71
CA ASP A 129 2.63 -6.90 -11.25
C ASP A 129 4.01 -6.36 -10.88
N MET A 130 5.06 -6.77 -11.61
CA MET A 130 6.40 -6.22 -11.45
C MET A 130 6.45 -4.73 -11.77
N ILE A 131 5.85 -4.29 -12.87
CA ILE A 131 5.75 -2.87 -13.23
C ILE A 131 5.03 -2.08 -12.15
N ILE A 132 3.89 -2.59 -11.67
CA ILE A 132 3.11 -1.97 -10.59
C ILE A 132 3.94 -1.90 -9.31
N SER A 133 4.65 -2.97 -8.95
CA SER A 133 5.52 -3.03 -7.77
C SER A 133 6.68 -2.02 -7.83
N LEU A 134 7.37 -1.92 -8.97
CA LEU A 134 8.44 -0.95 -9.20
C LEU A 134 7.90 0.49 -9.13
N TYR A 135 6.73 0.72 -9.73
CA TYR A 135 6.05 2.01 -9.68
C TYR A 135 5.65 2.37 -8.25
N ALA A 136 5.06 1.44 -7.49
CA ALA A 136 4.71 1.60 -6.07
C ALA A 136 5.95 1.85 -5.18
N GLY A 137 7.11 1.32 -5.56
CA GLY A 137 8.42 1.61 -4.95
C GLY A 137 8.96 3.02 -5.22
N GLY A 138 8.28 3.80 -6.08
CA GLY A 138 8.63 5.20 -6.38
C GLY A 138 9.44 5.40 -7.67
N MET A 139 9.68 4.37 -8.47
CA MET A 139 10.34 4.52 -9.76
C MET A 139 9.46 5.30 -10.75
N THR A 140 10.06 6.18 -11.54
CA THR A 140 9.37 6.84 -12.65
C THR A 140 9.14 5.84 -13.80
N ILE A 141 8.22 6.15 -14.71
CA ILE A 141 7.97 5.31 -15.89
C ILE A 141 9.26 5.10 -16.70
N ARG A 142 10.11 6.14 -16.81
CA ARG A 142 11.40 6.05 -17.49
C ARG A 142 12.40 5.16 -16.77
N ASP A 143 12.44 5.24 -15.43
CA ASP A 143 13.31 4.36 -14.63
C ASP A 143 12.88 2.91 -14.76
N ILE A 144 11.57 2.63 -14.77
CA ILE A 144 11.00 1.29 -14.98
C ILE A 144 11.38 0.78 -16.38
N GLN A 145 11.21 1.60 -17.42
CA GLN A 145 11.59 1.25 -18.79
C GLN A 145 13.06 0.88 -18.87
N HIS A 146 13.93 1.72 -18.33
CA HIS A 146 15.37 1.47 -18.29
C HIS A 146 15.73 0.21 -17.48
N HIS A 147 15.10 0.03 -16.32
CA HIS A 147 15.32 -1.14 -15.47
C HIS A 147 14.94 -2.44 -16.17
N LEU A 148 13.77 -2.51 -16.80
CA LEU A 148 13.31 -3.70 -17.51
C LEU A 148 14.19 -4.02 -18.72
N ALA A 149 14.61 -2.99 -19.47
CA ALA A 149 15.55 -3.18 -20.58
C ALA A 149 16.91 -3.71 -20.11
N ALA A 150 17.44 -3.16 -18.98
CA ALA A 150 18.76 -3.55 -18.48
C ALA A 150 18.78 -4.92 -17.79
N THR A 151 17.67 -5.33 -17.12
CA THR A 151 17.63 -6.55 -16.31
C THR A 151 17.00 -7.75 -17.03
N LEU A 152 15.99 -7.49 -17.86
CA LEU A 152 15.22 -8.55 -18.54
C LEU A 152 15.38 -8.50 -20.07
N GLY A 153 16.07 -7.51 -20.62
CA GLY A 153 16.13 -7.29 -22.08
C GLY A 153 14.77 -6.90 -22.69
N THR A 154 13.74 -6.69 -21.85
CA THR A 154 12.38 -6.38 -22.32
C THR A 154 12.24 -4.90 -22.61
N GLN A 155 11.93 -4.56 -23.86
CA GLN A 155 11.72 -3.18 -24.30
C GLN A 155 10.22 -2.84 -24.30
N LEU A 156 9.78 -2.05 -23.32
CA LEU A 156 8.43 -1.53 -23.25
C LEU A 156 8.41 -0.04 -23.57
N SER A 157 7.40 0.40 -24.31
CA SER A 157 7.20 1.83 -24.54
C SER A 157 6.73 2.53 -23.27
N HIS A 158 7.02 3.83 -23.15
CA HIS A 158 6.51 4.68 -22.07
C HIS A 158 4.98 4.59 -21.94
N GLU A 159 4.27 4.57 -23.06
CA GLU A 159 2.81 4.46 -23.11
C GLU A 159 2.30 3.12 -22.55
N THR A 160 3.03 2.03 -22.83
CA THR A 160 2.69 0.70 -22.32
C THR A 160 2.78 0.65 -20.81
N ILE A 161 3.88 1.14 -20.23
CA ILE A 161 4.05 1.19 -18.76
C ILE A 161 3.03 2.14 -18.14
N SER A 162 2.72 3.26 -18.80
CA SER A 162 1.66 4.18 -18.36
C SER A 162 0.31 3.48 -18.30
N LYS A 163 -0.07 2.74 -19.34
CA LYS A 163 -1.34 1.98 -19.38
C LYS A 163 -1.43 0.93 -18.28
N VAL A 164 -0.35 0.19 -18.02
CA VAL A 164 -0.32 -0.80 -16.92
C VAL A 164 -0.54 -0.12 -15.57
N THR A 165 0.14 1.00 -15.33
CA THR A 165 -0.06 1.74 -14.08
C THR A 165 -1.41 2.48 -14.03
N GLU A 166 -2.04 2.78 -15.16
CA GLU A 166 -3.37 3.40 -15.24
C GLU A 166 -4.49 2.39 -14.93
N ALA A 167 -4.29 1.12 -15.22
CA ALA A 167 -5.28 0.07 -14.97
C ALA A 167 -5.69 -0.02 -13.49
N VAL A 168 -4.83 0.41 -12.55
CA VAL A 168 -5.19 0.46 -11.11
C VAL A 168 -6.07 1.65 -10.72
N ALA A 169 -6.39 2.57 -11.63
CA ALA A 169 -7.18 3.76 -11.31
C ALA A 169 -8.59 3.42 -10.81
N GLU A 170 -9.22 2.41 -11.39
CA GLU A 170 -10.55 1.94 -10.95
C GLU A 170 -10.49 1.35 -9.54
N GLU A 171 -9.42 0.62 -9.21
CA GLU A 171 -9.20 0.07 -7.86
C GLU A 171 -8.99 1.18 -6.84
N VAL A 172 -8.28 2.26 -7.21
CA VAL A 172 -8.11 3.45 -6.36
C VAL A 172 -9.47 4.07 -6.04
N VAL A 173 -10.34 4.24 -7.05
CA VAL A 173 -11.69 4.80 -6.87
C VAL A 173 -12.54 3.88 -5.99
N ALA A 174 -12.52 2.58 -6.25
CA ALA A 174 -13.23 1.59 -5.45
C ALA A 174 -12.75 1.58 -3.99
N TRP A 175 -11.43 1.63 -3.78
CA TRP A 175 -10.85 1.71 -2.45
C TRP A 175 -11.23 3.01 -1.72
N GLN A 176 -11.19 4.15 -2.42
CA GLN A 176 -11.52 5.46 -1.85
C GLN A 176 -13.01 5.57 -1.47
N SER A 177 -13.89 4.82 -2.14
CA SER A 177 -15.33 4.80 -1.89
C SER A 177 -15.82 3.60 -1.06
N ARG A 178 -14.93 2.67 -0.69
CA ARG A 178 -15.32 1.46 0.05
C ARG A 178 -16.01 1.77 1.39
N PRO A 179 -16.93 0.91 1.84
CA PRO A 179 -17.49 0.99 3.20
C PRO A 179 -16.38 0.93 4.26
N LEU A 180 -16.58 1.63 5.36
CA LEU A 180 -15.69 1.66 6.51
C LEU A 180 -16.41 1.08 7.73
N GLU A 181 -15.63 0.78 8.79
CA GLU A 181 -16.23 0.36 10.07
C GLU A 181 -17.04 1.51 10.66
N ALA A 182 -18.11 1.15 11.37
CA ALA A 182 -19.00 2.14 11.97
C ALA A 182 -18.36 2.90 13.15
N PHE A 183 -17.31 2.34 13.74
CA PHE A 183 -16.67 2.88 14.93
C PHE A 183 -15.14 2.80 14.85
N TYR A 184 -14.49 3.92 15.16
CA TYR A 184 -13.05 4.00 15.37
C TYR A 184 -12.73 4.68 16.67
N PRO A 185 -12.13 3.98 17.68
CA PRO A 185 -11.69 4.60 18.92
C PRO A 185 -10.76 5.79 18.71
N VAL A 186 -9.85 5.71 17.74
CA VAL A 186 -8.91 6.80 17.44
C VAL A 186 -8.83 7.00 15.92
N LEU A 187 -8.93 8.24 15.50
CA LEU A 187 -8.73 8.68 14.11
C LEU A 187 -7.55 9.67 14.07
N TYR A 188 -6.59 9.42 13.22
CA TYR A 188 -5.49 10.36 12.92
C TYR A 188 -5.71 11.00 11.55
N LEU A 189 -5.49 12.30 11.49
CA LEU A 189 -5.52 13.08 10.26
C LEU A 189 -4.21 13.88 10.17
N ASP A 190 -3.45 13.63 9.12
CA ASP A 190 -2.16 14.28 8.88
C ASP A 190 -1.96 14.52 7.39
N ALA A 191 -1.05 15.40 7.04
CA ALA A 191 -0.74 15.75 5.67
C ALA A 191 0.74 15.56 5.35
N LEU A 192 1.00 15.25 4.09
CA LEU A 192 2.34 15.29 3.52
C LEU A 192 2.35 16.17 2.27
N VAL A 193 3.46 16.89 2.08
CA VAL A 193 3.60 17.77 0.94
C VAL A 193 4.00 16.96 -0.29
N VAL A 194 3.23 17.13 -1.37
CA VAL A 194 3.49 16.59 -2.70
C VAL A 194 3.69 17.74 -3.68
N LYS A 195 4.57 17.56 -4.66
CA LYS A 195 4.80 18.53 -5.72
C LYS A 195 3.98 18.15 -6.94
N ILE A 196 3.07 19.01 -7.37
CA ILE A 196 2.16 18.73 -8.47
C ILE A 196 2.28 19.83 -9.51
N ARG A 197 2.28 19.44 -10.78
CA ARG A 197 2.26 20.38 -11.89
C ARG A 197 0.91 21.09 -11.96
N ASP A 198 0.96 22.41 -11.98
CA ASP A 198 -0.19 23.30 -12.10
C ASP A 198 0.07 24.26 -13.25
N GLY A 199 -0.41 23.91 -14.45
CA GLY A 199 -0.07 24.63 -15.67
C GLY A 199 1.44 24.61 -15.97
N ALA A 200 2.05 25.80 -16.03
CA ALA A 200 3.46 25.98 -16.34
C ALA A 200 4.40 25.86 -15.13
N HIS A 201 3.89 25.80 -13.90
CA HIS A 201 4.69 25.73 -12.68
C HIS A 201 4.42 24.45 -11.87
N VAL A 202 5.26 24.21 -10.86
CA VAL A 202 5.10 23.11 -9.91
C VAL A 202 4.74 23.70 -8.56
N ALA A 203 3.55 23.38 -8.06
CA ALA A 203 3.04 23.80 -6.77
C ALA A 203 3.22 22.74 -5.70
N ASN A 204 3.48 23.17 -4.47
CA ASN A 204 3.37 22.29 -3.30
C ASN A 204 1.89 22.18 -2.92
N ARG A 205 1.37 20.94 -2.84
CA ARG A 205 0.02 20.65 -2.36
C ARG A 205 0.09 19.71 -1.18
N ALA A 206 -0.88 19.82 -0.28
CA ALA A 206 -1.01 18.88 0.83
C ALA A 206 -1.82 17.66 0.39
N ALA A 207 -1.25 16.48 0.61
CA ALA A 207 -1.96 15.20 0.53
C ALA A 207 -2.33 14.78 1.94
N HIS A 208 -3.62 14.87 2.26
CA HIS A 208 -4.18 14.52 3.55
C HIS A 208 -4.50 13.03 3.60
N ILE A 209 -4.13 12.40 4.69
CA ILE A 209 -4.33 10.97 4.93
C ILE A 209 -5.08 10.79 6.24
N ALA A 210 -6.17 10.04 6.21
CA ALA A 210 -6.89 9.61 7.41
C ALA A 210 -6.48 8.18 7.77
N VAL A 211 -6.15 7.94 9.03
CA VAL A 211 -5.83 6.61 9.58
C VAL A 211 -6.72 6.35 10.79
N GLY A 212 -7.59 5.35 10.68
CA GLY A 212 -8.42 4.87 11.79
C GLY A 212 -7.74 3.71 12.53
N VAL A 213 -7.91 3.66 13.83
CA VAL A 213 -7.57 2.50 14.68
C VAL A 213 -8.86 1.80 15.03
N ASP A 214 -8.98 0.53 14.70
CA ASP A 214 -10.17 -0.28 15.04
C ASP A 214 -10.13 -0.82 16.48
N MET A 215 -11.13 -1.61 16.85
CA MET A 215 -11.24 -2.20 18.19
C MET A 215 -10.12 -3.17 18.52
N ASP A 216 -9.50 -3.80 17.52
CA ASP A 216 -8.35 -4.70 17.68
C ASP A 216 -7.01 -3.93 17.74
N GLY A 217 -7.05 -2.61 17.62
CA GLY A 217 -5.86 -1.75 17.57
C GLY A 217 -5.14 -1.76 16.24
N VAL A 218 -5.74 -2.30 15.19
CA VAL A 218 -5.19 -2.32 13.85
C VAL A 218 -5.44 -0.97 13.18
N LYS A 219 -4.41 -0.47 12.51
CA LYS A 219 -4.45 0.82 11.81
C LYS A 219 -4.83 0.61 10.35
N HIS A 220 -5.82 1.35 9.91
CA HIS A 220 -6.34 1.33 8.55
C HIS A 220 -6.25 2.72 7.92
N VAL A 221 -5.70 2.80 6.71
CA VAL A 221 -5.77 4.06 5.95
C VAL A 221 -7.18 4.18 5.36
N LEU A 222 -7.93 5.18 5.78
CA LEU A 222 -9.32 5.35 5.42
C LEU A 222 -9.52 6.12 4.10
N GLY A 223 -8.58 6.98 3.74
CA GLY A 223 -8.63 7.74 2.49
C GLY A 223 -7.44 8.68 2.31
N ILE A 224 -7.32 9.21 1.09
CA ILE A 224 -6.31 10.16 0.65
C ILE A 224 -7.01 11.30 -0.10
N TRP A 225 -6.74 12.55 0.28
CA TRP A 225 -7.30 13.73 -0.36
C TRP A 225 -6.20 14.72 -0.70
N ILE A 226 -6.22 15.25 -1.92
CA ILE A 226 -5.31 16.30 -2.37
C ILE A 226 -6.14 17.48 -2.82
N GLN A 227 -5.81 18.66 -2.32
CA GLN A 227 -6.48 19.90 -2.73
C GLN A 227 -5.50 21.07 -2.79
N ALA A 228 -5.80 22.05 -3.65
CA ALA A 228 -4.97 23.23 -3.82
C ALA A 228 -5.05 24.21 -2.65
N ALA A 229 -6.22 24.29 -1.99
CA ALA A 229 -6.46 25.15 -0.84
C ALA A 229 -7.14 24.39 0.30
N GLU A 230 -6.58 24.51 1.48
CA GLU A 230 -7.13 23.99 2.73
C GLU A 230 -8.08 25.03 3.32
N GLY A 231 -9.23 24.57 3.80
CA GLY A 231 -10.20 25.44 4.47
C GLY A 231 -11.35 24.63 5.08
N ALA A 232 -12.22 25.29 5.84
CA ALA A 232 -13.32 24.65 6.54
C ALA A 232 -14.21 23.81 5.63
N LYS A 233 -14.48 24.24 4.39
CA LYS A 233 -15.27 23.49 3.40
C LYS A 233 -14.60 22.18 2.98
N PHE A 234 -13.27 22.19 2.82
CA PHE A 234 -12.52 20.99 2.50
C PHE A 234 -12.63 19.96 3.63
N TRP A 235 -12.39 20.39 4.87
CA TRP A 235 -12.45 19.51 6.04
C TRP A 235 -13.86 18.96 6.27
N ALA A 236 -14.88 19.80 6.11
CA ALA A 236 -16.27 19.35 6.16
C ALA A 236 -16.54 18.26 5.11
N SER A 237 -16.01 18.41 3.90
CA SER A 237 -16.13 17.39 2.84
C SER A 237 -15.41 16.08 3.19
N VAL A 238 -14.22 16.14 3.77
CA VAL A 238 -13.47 14.95 4.23
C VAL A 238 -14.24 14.19 5.31
N CYS A 239 -14.69 14.91 6.34
CA CYS A 239 -15.49 14.32 7.44
C CYS A 239 -16.81 13.72 6.90
N ALA A 240 -17.53 14.44 6.04
CA ALA A 240 -18.76 13.95 5.43
C ALA A 240 -18.53 12.69 4.57
N GLN A 241 -17.43 12.63 3.81
CA GLN A 241 -17.10 11.44 3.03
C GLN A 241 -16.82 10.22 3.92
N LEU A 242 -16.11 10.40 5.04
CA LEU A 242 -15.88 9.32 6.01
C LEU A 242 -17.20 8.86 6.64
N ALA A 243 -18.08 9.79 7.05
CA ALA A 243 -19.39 9.49 7.60
C ALA A 243 -20.29 8.77 6.60
N ASN A 244 -20.34 9.22 5.33
CA ASN A 244 -21.12 8.60 4.26
C ASN A 244 -20.64 7.19 3.90
N ARG A 245 -19.37 6.88 4.19
CA ARG A 245 -18.79 5.55 4.01
C ARG A 245 -18.99 4.63 5.22
N GLY A 246 -19.70 5.08 6.25
CA GLY A 246 -20.12 4.28 7.37
C GLY A 246 -19.55 4.69 8.75
N VAL A 247 -18.60 5.63 8.83
CA VAL A 247 -18.02 6.05 10.13
C VAL A 247 -19.05 6.81 10.94
N GLY A 248 -19.77 6.10 11.79
CA GLY A 248 -20.85 6.65 12.60
C GLY A 248 -20.34 7.31 13.89
N ASP A 249 -19.29 6.78 14.50
CA ASP A 249 -18.74 7.30 15.76
C ASP A 249 -17.21 7.22 15.84
N VAL A 250 -16.60 8.24 16.47
CA VAL A 250 -15.16 8.34 16.72
C VAL A 250 -14.97 8.93 18.13
N LEU A 251 -14.15 8.30 18.99
CA LEU A 251 -13.92 8.84 20.35
C LEU A 251 -12.92 9.99 20.33
N ILE A 252 -11.78 9.80 19.66
CA ILE A 252 -10.66 10.75 19.67
C ILE A 252 -10.18 10.99 18.25
N VAL A 253 -10.14 12.24 17.82
CA VAL A 253 -9.55 12.65 16.53
C VAL A 253 -8.27 13.43 16.79
N CYS A 254 -7.14 12.86 16.38
CA CYS A 254 -5.83 13.49 16.47
C CYS A 254 -5.51 14.20 15.13
N CYS A 255 -5.30 15.50 15.16
CA CYS A 255 -4.98 16.29 13.97
C CYS A 255 -3.91 17.35 14.25
N ASP A 256 -3.31 17.92 13.20
CA ASP A 256 -2.58 19.16 13.34
C ASP A 256 -3.59 20.33 13.51
N GLY A 257 -3.23 21.36 14.24
CA GLY A 257 -4.14 22.45 14.64
C GLY A 257 -4.55 23.35 13.44
N LEU A 258 -4.99 22.77 12.32
CA LEU A 258 -5.45 23.52 11.14
C LEU A 258 -6.78 24.21 11.41
N THR A 259 -6.88 25.46 10.96
CA THR A 259 -8.10 26.28 11.15
C THR A 259 -9.29 25.70 10.40
N GLY A 260 -10.44 25.62 11.09
CA GLY A 260 -11.69 25.10 10.55
C GLY A 260 -11.83 23.58 10.56
N PHE A 261 -10.78 22.88 10.98
CA PHE A 261 -10.80 21.41 11.04
C PHE A 261 -11.51 20.88 12.31
N PRO A 262 -11.20 21.38 13.49
CA PRO A 262 -11.94 20.98 14.70
C PRO A 262 -13.44 21.19 14.56
N GLU A 263 -13.85 22.31 13.99
CA GLU A 263 -15.26 22.65 13.79
C GLU A 263 -15.94 21.64 12.82
N ALA A 264 -15.24 21.18 11.79
CA ALA A 264 -15.74 20.16 10.87
C ALA A 264 -15.89 18.78 11.55
N ILE A 265 -14.96 18.41 12.44
CA ILE A 265 -15.02 17.19 13.24
C ILE A 265 -16.23 17.25 14.19
N GLU A 266 -16.37 18.33 14.95
CA GLU A 266 -17.45 18.54 15.92
C GLU A 266 -18.82 18.55 15.22
N ALA A 267 -18.93 19.13 14.03
CA ALA A 267 -20.15 19.12 13.23
C ALA A 267 -20.53 17.72 12.72
N THR A 268 -19.56 16.83 12.50
CA THR A 268 -19.79 15.47 11.99
C THR A 268 -19.97 14.47 13.13
N TRP A 269 -19.07 14.50 14.10
CA TRP A 269 -19.05 13.63 15.28
C TRP A 269 -19.04 14.49 16.56
N SER A 270 -20.20 14.99 16.96
CA SER A 270 -20.36 15.96 18.05
C SER A 270 -19.84 15.50 19.41
N LYS A 271 -19.65 14.20 19.60
CA LYS A 271 -19.11 13.59 20.82
C LYS A 271 -17.63 13.22 20.70
N ALA A 272 -16.99 13.50 19.58
CA ALA A 272 -15.57 13.23 19.39
C ALA A 272 -14.71 14.25 20.14
N MET A 273 -13.70 13.77 20.85
CA MET A 273 -12.68 14.63 21.42
C MET A 273 -11.67 15.01 20.33
N VAL A 274 -11.46 16.29 20.10
CA VAL A 274 -10.43 16.78 19.18
C VAL A 274 -9.15 17.01 19.94
N GLN A 275 -8.07 16.35 19.51
CA GLN A 275 -6.74 16.43 20.10
C GLN A 275 -5.73 17.00 19.12
N THR A 276 -5.11 18.11 19.47
CA THR A 276 -3.99 18.65 18.68
C THR A 276 -2.77 17.75 18.84
N CYS A 277 -2.14 17.43 17.73
CA CYS A 277 -0.92 16.62 17.71
C CYS A 277 0.23 17.35 18.41
N VAL A 278 0.74 16.78 19.49
CA VAL A 278 1.82 17.35 20.29
C VAL A 278 3.11 17.51 19.47
N VAL A 279 3.40 16.56 18.59
CA VAL A 279 4.60 16.60 17.75
C VAL A 279 4.54 17.79 16.76
N HIS A 280 3.37 18.05 16.18
CA HIS A 280 3.18 19.23 15.31
C HIS A 280 3.27 20.53 16.11
N LEU A 281 2.74 20.56 17.32
CA LEU A 281 2.83 21.74 18.22
C LEU A 281 4.31 22.03 18.58
N ILE A 282 5.09 21.00 18.92
CA ILE A 282 6.53 21.14 19.14
C ILE A 282 7.24 21.67 17.88
N ARG A 283 6.93 21.09 16.71
CA ARG A 283 7.53 21.55 15.44
C ARG A 283 7.17 23.01 15.11
N ALA A 284 5.91 23.38 15.35
CA ALA A 284 5.45 24.75 15.17
C ALA A 284 6.23 25.72 16.08
N SER A 285 6.40 25.39 17.36
CA SER A 285 7.21 26.17 18.29
C SER A 285 8.67 26.32 17.83
N MET A 286 9.27 25.24 17.29
CA MET A 286 10.66 25.26 16.82
C MET A 286 10.90 26.10 15.57
N ARG A 287 9.85 26.53 14.83
CA ARG A 287 10.00 27.47 13.70
C ARG A 287 10.49 28.85 14.15
N PHE A 288 10.19 29.24 15.37
CA PHE A 288 10.54 30.51 15.97
C PHE A 288 11.90 30.47 16.68
N VAL A 289 12.51 29.29 16.82
CA VAL A 289 13.73 29.08 17.64
C VAL A 289 14.95 28.90 16.74
N SER A 290 16.05 29.64 17.07
CA SER A 290 17.33 29.47 16.40
C SER A 290 17.84 28.04 16.51
N TYR A 291 18.60 27.56 15.53
CA TYR A 291 19.10 26.18 15.50
C TYR A 291 19.89 25.82 16.77
N THR A 292 20.69 26.74 17.28
CA THR A 292 21.52 26.55 18.47
C THR A 292 20.70 26.32 19.75
N ASP A 293 19.53 26.96 19.87
CA ASP A 293 18.70 26.93 21.07
C ASP A 293 17.62 25.81 21.04
N ARG A 294 17.40 25.18 19.88
CA ARG A 294 16.34 24.18 19.70
C ARG A 294 16.39 23.04 20.71
N LYS A 295 17.58 22.52 21.01
CA LYS A 295 17.75 21.42 21.97
C LYS A 295 17.34 21.85 23.38
N SER A 296 17.74 23.05 23.79
CA SER A 296 17.43 23.61 25.12
C SER A 296 15.93 23.94 25.24
N VAL A 297 15.34 24.56 24.21
CA VAL A 297 13.90 24.86 24.18
C VAL A 297 13.09 23.55 24.19
N ALA A 298 13.46 22.54 23.40
CA ALA A 298 12.78 21.25 23.40
C ALA A 298 12.82 20.56 24.78
N ALA A 299 13.95 20.67 25.49
CA ALA A 299 14.06 20.13 26.84
C ALA A 299 13.15 20.84 27.83
N MET A 300 13.00 22.17 27.71
CA MET A 300 12.12 22.97 28.56
C MET A 300 10.62 22.82 28.22
N LEU A 301 10.26 22.51 26.98
CA LEU A 301 8.89 22.23 26.57
C LEU A 301 8.43 20.82 27.00
N ARG A 302 9.35 19.90 27.21
CA ARG A 302 9.03 18.51 27.55
C ARG A 302 8.14 18.37 28.80
N PRO A 303 8.38 19.05 29.92
CA PRO A 303 7.54 18.97 31.12
C PRO A 303 6.06 19.30 30.86
N ILE A 304 5.75 20.15 29.87
CA ILE A 304 4.39 20.57 29.54
C ILE A 304 3.56 19.36 29.11
N TYR A 305 4.05 18.59 28.14
CA TYR A 305 3.31 17.46 27.57
C TYR A 305 3.55 16.12 28.26
N THR A 306 4.45 16.08 29.25
CA THR A 306 4.67 14.93 30.13
C THR A 306 4.11 15.15 31.54
N ALA A 307 3.43 16.25 31.78
CA ALA A 307 2.80 16.57 33.05
C ALA A 307 1.77 15.51 33.48
N ALA A 308 1.56 15.36 34.78
CA ALA A 308 0.58 14.42 35.33
C ALA A 308 -0.87 14.83 35.00
N ASP A 309 -1.11 16.13 34.93
CA ASP A 309 -2.41 16.75 34.73
C ASP A 309 -2.25 18.11 34.05
N GLU A 310 -3.38 18.80 33.86
CA GLU A 310 -3.42 20.12 33.24
C GLU A 310 -2.76 21.20 34.11
N ASP A 311 -2.91 21.15 35.43
CA ASP A 311 -2.29 22.13 36.33
C ASP A 311 -0.76 22.04 36.27
N GLY A 312 -0.21 20.83 36.28
CA GLY A 312 1.22 20.59 36.11
C GLY A 312 1.73 21.03 34.75
N ALA A 313 0.92 20.85 33.68
CA ALA A 313 1.27 21.35 32.37
C ALA A 313 1.27 22.88 32.29
N LEU A 314 0.31 23.55 32.94
CA LEU A 314 0.24 25.01 33.01
C LEU A 314 1.41 25.59 33.80
N ALA A 315 1.75 24.97 34.94
CA ALA A 315 2.94 25.36 35.73
C ALA A 315 4.23 25.23 34.92
N ALA A 316 4.38 24.16 34.15
CA ALA A 316 5.54 23.96 33.28
C ALA A 316 5.59 24.99 32.12
N LEU A 317 4.45 25.33 31.51
CA LEU A 317 4.37 26.36 30.47
C LEU A 317 4.73 27.76 31.05
N THR A 318 4.25 28.09 32.24
CA THR A 318 4.59 29.33 32.95
C THR A 318 6.08 29.37 33.24
N THR A 319 6.66 28.27 33.74
CA THR A 319 8.11 28.16 33.99
C THR A 319 8.92 28.40 32.70
N PHE A 320 8.47 27.82 31.58
CA PHE A 320 9.12 28.09 30.28
C PHE A 320 8.97 29.57 29.88
N ALA A 321 7.78 30.13 29.98
CA ALA A 321 7.50 31.53 29.59
C ALA A 321 8.38 32.54 30.37
N ASP A 322 8.59 32.29 31.66
CA ASP A 322 9.39 33.15 32.54
C ASP A 322 10.89 32.97 32.36
N SER A 323 11.31 31.90 31.74
CA SER A 323 12.72 31.60 31.48
C SER A 323 13.37 32.57 30.50
N THR A 324 14.69 32.61 30.48
CA THR A 324 15.46 33.41 29.48
C THR A 324 15.11 33.00 28.04
N LEU A 325 14.88 31.70 27.79
CA LEU A 325 14.53 31.21 26.46
C LEU A 325 13.06 31.52 26.11
N GLY A 326 12.13 31.43 27.05
CA GLY A 326 10.74 31.81 26.83
C GLY A 326 10.60 33.31 26.50
N LYS A 327 11.33 34.18 27.24
CA LYS A 327 11.39 35.61 26.96
C LYS A 327 12.05 35.92 25.61
N LYS A 328 13.05 35.15 25.22
CA LYS A 328 13.71 35.26 23.91
C LYS A 328 12.80 34.80 22.75
N TYR A 329 11.94 33.83 22.96
CA TYR A 329 11.08 33.22 21.95
C TYR A 329 9.58 33.25 22.33
N PRO A 330 8.97 34.44 22.53
CA PRO A 330 7.58 34.56 23.00
C PRO A 330 6.58 33.91 22.03
N ALA A 331 6.88 33.88 20.73
CA ALA A 331 6.04 33.20 19.75
C ALA A 331 5.98 31.66 19.93
N ALA A 332 7.05 31.07 20.48
CA ALA A 332 7.04 29.65 20.85
C ALA A 332 6.07 29.41 22.03
N THR A 333 6.07 30.25 23.04
CA THR A 333 5.11 30.22 24.18
C THR A 333 3.68 30.43 23.68
N ALA A 334 3.43 31.43 22.84
CA ALA A 334 2.12 31.71 22.27
C ALA A 334 1.54 30.55 21.47
N SER A 335 2.37 29.75 20.80
CA SER A 335 1.93 28.55 20.08
C SER A 335 1.24 27.55 21.02
N TRP A 336 1.72 27.37 22.24
CA TRP A 336 1.12 26.47 23.25
C TRP A 336 -0.13 27.09 23.86
N GLN A 337 -0.10 28.40 24.18
CA GLN A 337 -1.26 29.11 24.73
C GLN A 337 -2.44 29.06 23.75
N ASN A 338 -2.22 29.31 22.47
CA ASN A 338 -3.27 29.29 21.44
C ASN A 338 -3.85 27.90 21.17
N ALA A 339 -3.10 26.86 21.47
CA ALA A 339 -3.54 25.47 21.28
C ALA A 339 -4.05 24.84 22.58
N TRP A 340 -4.08 25.56 23.70
CA TRP A 340 -4.25 25.01 25.04
C TRP A 340 -5.46 24.11 25.17
N ASP A 341 -6.65 24.60 24.87
CA ASP A 341 -7.92 23.87 25.05
C ASP A 341 -8.02 22.59 24.19
N ARG A 342 -7.24 22.52 23.10
CA ARG A 342 -7.21 21.35 22.18
C ARG A 342 -5.98 20.48 22.36
N PHE A 343 -5.01 20.97 23.15
CA PHE A 343 -3.81 20.25 23.53
C PHE A 343 -4.01 19.46 24.82
N THR A 344 -4.60 20.06 25.85
CA THR A 344 -4.69 19.50 27.21
C THR A 344 -5.63 18.31 27.39
N PRO A 345 -6.67 18.06 26.57
CA PRO A 345 -7.63 16.97 26.82
C PRO A 345 -6.98 15.59 27.01
N PHE A 346 -5.86 15.29 26.33
CA PHE A 346 -5.20 14.00 26.48
C PHE A 346 -4.58 13.80 27.89
N LEU A 347 -4.35 14.87 28.65
CA LEU A 347 -3.83 14.81 30.01
C LEU A 347 -4.82 14.22 31.01
N ALA A 348 -6.10 14.14 30.65
CA ALA A 348 -7.11 13.48 31.45
C ALA A 348 -7.03 11.94 31.43
N PHE A 349 -6.26 11.36 30.50
CA PHE A 349 -6.14 9.91 30.34
C PHE A 349 -4.94 9.33 31.07
N GLY A 350 -4.95 8.02 31.27
CA GLY A 350 -3.83 7.28 31.81
C GLY A 350 -2.66 7.11 30.81
N PRO A 351 -1.51 6.64 31.29
CA PRO A 351 -0.26 6.61 30.50
C PRO A 351 -0.33 5.77 29.22
N ALA A 352 -1.13 4.69 29.19
CA ALA A 352 -1.22 3.81 28.03
C ALA A 352 -1.93 4.52 26.86
N LEU A 353 -3.05 5.17 27.14
CA LEU A 353 -3.81 5.89 26.14
C LEU A 353 -3.09 7.18 25.71
N ARG A 354 -2.51 7.93 26.67
CA ARG A 354 -1.69 9.11 26.35
C ARG A 354 -0.61 8.79 25.34
N LYS A 355 0.11 7.66 25.49
CA LYS A 355 1.17 7.26 24.57
C LYS A 355 0.65 7.06 23.15
N ILE A 356 -0.56 6.58 22.96
CA ILE A 356 -1.18 6.37 21.65
C ILE A 356 -1.58 7.71 21.03
N ILE A 357 -2.26 8.58 21.80
CA ILE A 357 -2.78 9.86 21.32
C ILE A 357 -1.63 10.86 21.06
N TYR A 358 -0.69 10.95 21.99
CA TYR A 358 0.42 11.89 21.97
C TYR A 358 1.47 11.54 20.92
N THR A 359 1.76 10.24 20.71
CA THR A 359 2.71 9.81 19.70
C THR A 359 1.96 9.51 18.41
N THR A 360 1.96 10.45 17.48
CA THR A 360 1.55 10.21 16.09
C THR A 360 2.49 9.25 15.36
N ASN A 361 3.30 8.46 16.09
CA ASN A 361 4.21 7.45 15.52
C ASN A 361 3.49 6.51 14.54
N ALA A 362 2.18 6.33 14.72
CA ALA A 362 1.34 5.56 13.82
C ALA A 362 1.33 6.11 12.41
N ILE A 363 0.94 7.37 12.27
CA ILE A 363 0.84 8.05 11.00
C ILE A 363 2.21 8.61 10.54
N GLU A 364 3.07 9.00 11.49
CA GLU A 364 4.43 9.47 11.16
C GLU A 364 5.28 8.39 10.50
N SER A 365 5.20 7.14 10.98
CA SER A 365 5.89 6.01 10.34
C SER A 365 5.40 5.77 8.92
N LEU A 366 4.08 5.85 8.68
CA LEU A 366 3.50 5.78 7.35
C LEU A 366 3.99 6.94 6.49
N ASN A 367 3.85 8.17 6.97
CA ASN A 367 4.27 9.37 6.26
C ASN A 367 5.77 9.41 5.96
N PHE A 368 6.61 8.87 6.85
CA PHE A 368 8.05 8.73 6.59
C PHE A 368 8.32 7.82 5.39
N GLN A 369 7.66 6.67 5.32
CA GLN A 369 7.78 5.74 4.19
C GLN A 369 7.26 6.36 2.89
N LEU A 370 6.11 7.01 2.93
CA LEU A 370 5.53 7.70 1.78
C LEU A 370 6.43 8.85 1.29
N ARG A 371 6.99 9.67 2.20
CA ARG A 371 7.93 10.74 1.84
C ARG A 371 9.18 10.19 1.14
N LYS A 372 9.68 9.03 1.55
CA LYS A 372 10.82 8.37 0.90
C LYS A 372 10.49 8.02 -0.56
N ILE A 373 9.29 7.49 -0.80
CA ILE A 373 8.81 7.10 -2.14
C ILE A 373 8.59 8.36 -3.01
N ILE A 374 7.91 9.37 -2.47
CA ILE A 374 7.60 10.64 -3.17
C ILE A 374 8.87 11.38 -3.56
N LYS A 375 9.90 11.38 -2.69
CA LYS A 375 11.15 12.11 -2.93
C LYS A 375 11.82 11.74 -4.25
N ASN A 376 11.67 10.50 -4.69
CA ASN A 376 12.26 10.00 -5.93
C ASN A 376 11.56 10.53 -7.19
N ARG A 377 10.33 11.09 -7.07
CA ARG A 377 9.49 11.48 -8.20
C ARG A 377 9.70 12.91 -8.71
N GLY A 378 10.35 13.76 -7.94
CA GLY A 378 10.46 15.18 -8.28
C GLY A 378 9.10 15.90 -8.24
N HIS A 379 8.19 15.64 -9.19
CA HIS A 379 6.81 16.16 -9.20
C HIS A 379 5.84 15.20 -9.91
N PHE A 380 4.55 15.36 -9.65
CA PHE A 380 3.47 14.64 -10.30
C PHE A 380 2.81 15.48 -11.41
N PRO A 381 2.30 14.85 -12.47
CA PRO A 381 1.60 15.58 -13.54
C PRO A 381 0.25 16.15 -13.09
N ASN A 382 -0.44 15.50 -12.16
CA ASN A 382 -1.74 15.90 -11.61
C ASN A 382 -2.01 15.22 -10.27
N ASP A 383 -3.13 15.59 -9.61
CA ASP A 383 -3.55 15.04 -8.31
C ASP A 383 -3.83 13.53 -8.38
N ALA A 384 -4.48 13.05 -9.45
CA ALA A 384 -4.80 11.64 -9.62
C ALA A 384 -3.55 10.75 -9.68
N ALA A 385 -2.48 11.21 -10.36
CA ALA A 385 -1.20 10.50 -10.40
C ALA A 385 -0.53 10.43 -9.03
N ALA A 386 -0.66 11.46 -8.21
CA ALA A 386 -0.14 11.49 -6.85
C ALA A 386 -0.95 10.54 -5.93
N ILE A 387 -2.29 10.59 -5.99
CA ILE A 387 -3.17 9.68 -5.23
C ILE A 387 -2.88 8.22 -5.61
N LYS A 388 -2.76 7.92 -6.91
CA LYS A 388 -2.43 6.59 -7.41
C LYS A 388 -1.14 6.04 -6.81
N LEU A 389 -0.05 6.84 -6.84
CA LEU A 389 1.22 6.39 -6.25
C LEU A 389 1.12 6.22 -4.74
N LEU A 390 0.49 7.15 -4.03
CA LEU A 390 0.31 7.06 -2.58
C LEU A 390 -0.51 5.82 -2.20
N TRP A 391 -1.59 5.54 -2.93
CA TRP A 391 -2.41 4.35 -2.71
C TRP A 391 -1.60 3.06 -2.92
N LEU A 392 -0.89 2.92 -4.05
CA LEU A 392 -0.04 1.76 -4.31
C LEU A 392 1.04 1.57 -3.25
N ALA A 393 1.65 2.67 -2.80
CA ALA A 393 2.65 2.62 -1.74
C ALA A 393 2.05 2.17 -0.40
N ILE A 394 0.84 2.62 -0.06
CA ILE A 394 0.11 2.20 1.13
C ILE A 394 -0.23 0.72 1.05
N MET A 395 -0.77 0.24 -0.07
CA MET A 395 -1.07 -1.18 -0.27
C MET A 395 0.18 -2.06 -0.10
N ASN A 396 1.30 -1.67 -0.70
CA ASN A 396 2.56 -2.38 -0.53
C ASN A 396 3.06 -2.43 0.94
N ILE A 397 2.90 -1.33 1.68
CA ILE A 397 3.28 -1.25 3.08
C ILE A 397 2.38 -2.16 3.93
N GLU A 398 1.07 -2.14 3.70
CA GLU A 398 0.09 -2.93 4.42
C GLU A 398 0.25 -4.43 4.12
N ASP A 399 0.42 -4.82 2.86
CA ASP A 399 0.71 -6.20 2.47
C ASP A 399 1.99 -6.75 3.10
N LYS A 400 3.04 -5.94 3.15
CA LYS A 400 4.29 -6.34 3.82
C LYS A 400 4.06 -6.60 5.31
N ARG A 401 3.33 -5.73 5.98
CA ARG A 401 3.00 -5.87 7.41
C ARG A 401 2.09 -7.06 7.68
N ALA A 402 1.11 -7.31 6.80
CA ALA A 402 0.25 -8.48 6.89
C ALA A 402 1.06 -9.79 6.76
N ARG A 403 2.03 -9.84 5.83
CA ARG A 403 2.94 -10.99 5.68
C ARG A 403 3.86 -11.17 6.90
N GLU A 404 4.35 -10.11 7.49
CA GLU A 404 5.18 -10.15 8.70
C GLU A 404 4.38 -10.73 9.88
N ARG A 405 3.14 -10.28 10.11
CA ARG A 405 2.25 -10.81 11.16
C ARG A 405 1.87 -12.29 10.93
N ALA A 406 1.59 -12.68 9.68
CA ALA A 406 1.30 -14.06 9.35
C ALA A 406 2.49 -14.99 9.65
N LYS A 407 3.73 -14.50 9.48
CA LYS A 407 4.95 -15.24 9.88
C LYS A 407 5.07 -15.36 11.40
N GLU A 408 4.79 -14.29 12.14
CA GLU A 408 4.85 -14.27 13.61
C GLU A 408 3.76 -15.17 14.22
N ALA A 409 2.58 -15.25 13.59
CA ALA A 409 1.47 -16.11 14.01
C ALA A 409 1.61 -17.58 13.60
N GLY A 410 2.73 -17.99 12.97
CA GLY A 410 2.96 -19.38 12.55
C GLY A 410 2.09 -19.86 11.40
N THR A 411 1.42 -18.97 10.66
CA THR A 411 0.56 -19.32 9.52
C THR A 411 1.40 -19.81 8.33
N PRO A 412 1.06 -20.95 7.69
CA PRO A 412 1.84 -21.49 6.57
C PRO A 412 1.95 -20.47 5.44
N LYS A 413 3.17 -20.31 4.92
CA LYS A 413 3.44 -19.49 3.73
C LYS A 413 2.70 -20.08 2.54
N GLY A 414 1.83 -19.34 1.85
CA GLY A 414 1.48 -19.75 0.50
C GLY A 414 0.04 -19.63 0.03
N GLN A 415 -0.88 -19.04 0.75
CA GLN A 415 -2.15 -18.67 0.14
C GLN A 415 -2.24 -17.14 0.00
N PRO A 416 -2.21 -16.59 -1.24
CA PRO A 416 -2.68 -15.23 -1.45
C PRO A 416 -4.16 -15.22 -1.02
N ARG A 417 -4.46 -14.52 0.07
CA ARG A 417 -5.86 -14.24 0.41
C ARG A 417 -6.44 -13.50 -0.78
N LYS A 418 -7.41 -14.11 -1.46
CA LYS A 418 -8.27 -13.40 -2.40
C LYS A 418 -8.71 -12.12 -1.72
N ALA A 419 -8.55 -11.01 -2.40
CA ALA A 419 -9.10 -9.71 -2.00
C ALA A 419 -10.62 -9.85 -1.89
N SER A 420 -11.09 -10.36 -0.77
CA SER A 420 -12.45 -10.17 -0.32
C SER A 420 -12.43 -8.81 0.33
N GLY A 421 -13.35 -7.89 -0.01
CA GLY A 421 -13.41 -6.49 0.40
C GLY A 421 -13.23 -6.16 1.90
N ARG A 422 -12.41 -6.94 2.60
CA ARG A 422 -11.93 -6.70 3.96
C ARG A 422 -10.77 -5.73 3.90
N LEU A 423 -10.80 -4.76 4.78
CA LEU A 423 -9.72 -3.85 5.12
C LEU A 423 -8.38 -4.62 5.16
N VAL A 424 -7.39 -4.13 4.43
CA VAL A 424 -6.04 -4.69 4.47
C VAL A 424 -5.48 -4.45 5.87
N GLU A 425 -5.07 -5.51 6.53
CA GLU A 425 -4.61 -5.46 7.92
C GLU A 425 -3.31 -4.65 8.05
N GLY A 426 -3.37 -3.47 8.68
CA GLY A 426 -2.24 -2.58 8.95
C GLY A 426 -1.44 -2.96 10.22
N ALA A 427 -0.57 -2.08 10.71
CA ALA A 427 0.22 -2.33 11.92
C ALA A 427 -0.64 -2.24 13.18
N VAL A 428 -0.47 -3.21 14.10
CA VAL A 428 -1.09 -3.19 15.41
C VAL A 428 -0.48 -2.09 16.29
N THR A 429 -1.32 -1.41 17.03
CA THR A 429 -0.90 -0.37 17.99
C THR A 429 -0.31 -1.01 19.24
N GLN A 430 0.95 -0.69 19.56
CA GLN A 430 1.59 -1.20 20.78
C GLN A 430 0.86 -0.71 22.04
N GLY A 431 0.59 -1.64 22.98
CA GLY A 431 -0.09 -1.33 24.22
C GLY A 431 -1.61 -1.12 24.08
N TRP A 432 -2.19 -1.51 22.92
CA TRP A 432 -3.59 -1.27 22.62
C TRP A 432 -4.56 -1.83 23.66
N LYS A 433 -4.33 -3.05 24.14
CA LYS A 433 -5.22 -3.66 25.16
C LYS A 433 -5.35 -2.81 26.43
N ALA A 434 -4.23 -2.25 26.91
CA ALA A 434 -4.25 -1.38 28.08
C ALA A 434 -4.97 -0.04 27.78
N ALA A 435 -4.72 0.54 26.60
CA ALA A 435 -5.39 1.77 26.18
C ALA A 435 -6.89 1.57 25.94
N LEU A 436 -7.29 0.43 25.36
CA LEU A 436 -8.71 0.09 25.18
C LEU A 436 -9.42 -0.08 26.53
N SER A 437 -8.74 -0.69 27.52
CA SER A 437 -9.27 -0.77 28.88
C SER A 437 -9.45 0.61 29.52
N GLU A 438 -8.51 1.54 29.33
CA GLU A 438 -8.65 2.94 29.78
C GLU A 438 -9.82 3.64 29.06
N LEU A 439 -9.95 3.47 27.74
CA LEU A 439 -11.06 4.01 26.96
C LEU A 439 -12.42 3.45 27.42
N ALA A 440 -12.50 2.15 27.75
CA ALA A 440 -13.72 1.53 28.24
C ALA A 440 -14.14 2.07 29.60
N LEU A 441 -13.20 2.51 30.45
CA LEU A 441 -13.51 3.18 31.71
C LEU A 441 -14.03 4.61 31.51
N VAL A 442 -13.52 5.33 30.54
CA VAL A 442 -13.89 6.72 30.24
C VAL A 442 -15.17 6.81 29.41
N TYR A 443 -15.34 5.90 28.46
CA TYR A 443 -16.44 5.88 27.47
C TYR A 443 -17.20 4.54 27.48
N PRO A 444 -17.68 4.05 28.64
CA PRO A 444 -18.26 2.70 28.73
C PRO A 444 -19.43 2.49 27.78
N ASP A 445 -20.33 3.47 27.67
CA ASP A 445 -21.54 3.36 26.84
C ASP A 445 -21.24 3.32 25.33
N ARG A 446 -20.09 3.86 24.92
CA ARG A 446 -19.70 3.92 23.50
C ARG A 446 -18.84 2.74 23.10
N ILE A 447 -18.04 2.19 24.01
CA ILE A 447 -17.16 1.05 23.74
C ILE A 447 -17.87 -0.29 23.89
N ASN A 448 -18.68 -0.46 24.94
CA ASN A 448 -19.35 -1.74 25.23
C ASN A 448 -20.33 -2.19 24.13
N GLN A 449 -20.76 -1.28 23.27
CA GLN A 449 -21.59 -1.60 22.10
C GLN A 449 -20.81 -2.31 20.98
N HIS A 450 -19.47 -2.27 21.04
CA HIS A 450 -18.57 -2.79 20.01
C HIS A 450 -17.63 -3.90 20.53
N LEU A 451 -17.73 -4.27 21.82
CA LEU A 451 -17.09 -5.43 22.42
C LEU A 451 -17.95 -6.68 22.21
#